data_d2846c975d72fae2a15395527df238ee
#
_entry.id   d2846c975d72fae2a15395527df238ee
#
_cell.length_a   1.000
_cell.length_b   1.000
_cell.length_c   1.000
_cell.angle_alpha   90.00
_cell.angle_beta   90.00
_cell.angle_gamma   90.00
#
_symmetry.space_group_name_H-M   'P 1'
#
loop_
_entity.id
_entity.type
_entity.pdbx_description
1 polymer ?
#
loop_
_entity_poly.entity_id
_entity_poly.type
_entity_poly.pdbx_seq_one_letter_code
_entity_poly.pdbx_strand_id
1 'polypeptide(L)'
;MTSQTLRDARRYEEAMAQNITAQERPEFHLSPRVGWMNDPNGFSYYKDKFHLFYQYYPYDSQWGPMHWGHAVSEDLLHWEYLPAAIAPDMPYDYVGCFSGSALELPDGQQLFMYTSVRKEAQPDGSVRDIQTQSLAVGDGMDYEKDVRNPILTVEDMPKNSSPFDFRDPKMWKCEDGTYRCVMVNNRMDGTGGRILLYKSADGYNWEFESVMLSNDGSFGKMWECPDFFTLDGKDVVLISPQDMLPKGFEYHNGDGTLCLIGKFDEETKTFIPEKNQAVDYGIDYYAMQTVEAPDGR
;
A
#
# COMPACT_ATOMS: atom_id res chain seq x y z
N MET A 1 -7.35 -21.90 5.63
CA MET A 1 -6.21 -22.84 5.41
C MET A 1 -5.18 -22.20 4.51
N THR A 2 -3.92 -22.16 4.90
CA THR A 2 -2.82 -21.66 4.07
C THR A 2 -2.76 -22.34 2.70
N SER A 3 -2.70 -21.58 1.62
CA SER A 3 -2.65 -22.12 0.24
C SER A 3 -1.36 -22.89 -0.04
N GLN A 4 -1.35 -23.70 -1.12
CA GLN A 4 -0.12 -24.38 -1.53
C GLN A 4 0.96 -23.39 -1.94
N THR A 5 0.61 -22.33 -2.70
CA THR A 5 1.53 -21.28 -3.13
C THR A 5 2.21 -20.61 -1.94
N LEU A 6 1.45 -20.22 -0.92
CA LEU A 6 2.01 -19.60 0.29
C LEU A 6 2.89 -20.57 1.08
N ARG A 7 2.51 -21.85 1.19
CA ARG A 7 3.36 -22.86 1.82
C ARG A 7 4.68 -23.09 1.06
N ASP A 8 4.64 -23.04 -0.26
CA ASP A 8 5.83 -23.18 -1.10
C ASP A 8 6.76 -21.98 -0.94
N ALA A 9 6.23 -20.75 -0.90
CA ALA A 9 7.00 -19.54 -0.64
C ALA A 9 7.68 -19.60 0.73
N ARG A 10 6.94 -19.94 1.79
CA ARG A 10 7.48 -20.09 3.16
C ARG A 10 8.58 -21.13 3.28
N ARG A 11 8.42 -22.27 2.63
CA ARG A 11 9.46 -23.33 2.60
C ARG A 11 10.70 -22.87 1.84
N TYR A 12 10.51 -22.16 0.70
CA TYR A 12 11.62 -21.65 -0.08
C TYR A 12 12.42 -20.60 0.68
N GLU A 13 11.75 -19.58 1.24
CA GLU A 13 12.43 -18.54 2.00
C GLU A 13 13.19 -19.10 3.22
N GLU A 14 12.63 -20.08 3.93
CA GLU A 14 13.29 -20.76 5.06
C GLU A 14 14.56 -21.48 4.63
N ALA A 15 14.48 -22.22 3.51
CA ALA A 15 15.63 -22.96 2.99
C ALA A 15 16.72 -22.03 2.45
N MET A 16 16.35 -20.95 1.75
CA MET A 16 17.30 -20.04 1.11
C MET A 16 17.93 -19.05 2.09
N ALA A 17 17.20 -18.63 3.12
CA ALA A 17 17.72 -17.71 4.14
C ALA A 17 18.96 -18.23 4.86
N GLN A 18 19.13 -19.56 4.95
CA GLN A 18 20.30 -20.20 5.54
C GLN A 18 21.59 -19.94 4.77
N ASN A 19 21.49 -19.56 3.50
CA ASN A 19 22.64 -19.26 2.63
C ASN A 19 23.06 -17.78 2.68
N ILE A 20 22.28 -16.91 3.33
CA ILE A 20 22.57 -15.47 3.40
C ILE A 20 23.29 -15.21 4.73
N THR A 21 24.50 -14.67 4.62
CA THR A 21 25.32 -14.32 5.78
C THR A 21 24.98 -12.93 6.32
N ALA A 22 25.36 -12.66 7.57
CA ALA A 22 25.16 -11.33 8.17
C ALA A 22 25.90 -10.22 7.38
N GLN A 23 27.04 -10.54 6.74
CA GLN A 23 27.81 -9.57 5.93
C GLN A 23 27.12 -9.16 4.63
N GLU A 24 26.13 -9.94 4.17
CA GLU A 24 25.35 -9.65 2.96
C GLU A 24 24.11 -8.81 3.25
N ARG A 25 23.88 -8.45 4.51
CA ARG A 25 22.75 -7.63 4.95
C ARG A 25 23.21 -6.23 5.38
N PRO A 26 22.39 -5.19 5.15
CA PRO A 26 22.62 -3.87 5.75
C PRO A 26 22.60 -3.99 7.29
N GLU A 27 23.39 -3.15 7.97
CA GLU A 27 23.49 -3.17 9.44
C GLU A 27 22.20 -2.66 10.12
N PHE A 28 21.47 -1.74 9.47
CA PHE A 28 20.31 -1.07 10.08
C PHE A 28 19.14 -0.78 9.13
N HIS A 29 19.18 -1.25 7.88
CA HIS A 29 18.02 -1.21 7.00
C HIS A 29 17.40 -2.59 6.91
N LEU A 30 16.06 -2.67 6.98
CA LEU A 30 15.37 -3.91 6.67
C LEU A 30 15.60 -4.24 5.18
N SER A 31 16.03 -5.46 4.92
CA SER A 31 16.17 -6.03 3.58
C SER A 31 15.23 -7.24 3.44
N PRO A 32 14.95 -7.77 2.25
CA PRO A 32 14.10 -8.95 2.14
C PRO A 32 14.75 -10.15 2.85
N ARG A 33 13.93 -11.05 3.37
CA ARG A 33 14.45 -12.30 3.95
C ARG A 33 15.29 -13.05 2.91
N VAL A 34 14.79 -13.15 1.67
CA VAL A 34 15.47 -13.63 0.47
C VAL A 34 14.87 -12.91 -0.74
N GLY A 35 15.47 -12.99 -1.93
CA GLY A 35 14.88 -12.54 -3.19
C GLY A 35 14.70 -11.02 -3.29
N TRP A 36 13.53 -10.58 -3.75
CA TRP A 36 13.17 -9.20 -4.09
C TRP A 36 12.29 -8.54 -3.03
N MET A 37 12.51 -7.25 -2.79
CA MET A 37 11.65 -6.36 -1.99
C MET A 37 11.49 -5.02 -2.71
N ASN A 38 10.29 -4.42 -2.62
CA ASN A 38 10.06 -3.00 -2.95
C ASN A 38 9.20 -2.34 -1.87
N ASP A 39 7.99 -1.88 -2.16
CA ASP A 39 7.18 -1.04 -1.27
C ASP A 39 6.94 -1.65 0.12
N PRO A 40 6.99 -0.83 1.19
CA PRO A 40 6.43 -1.20 2.49
C PRO A 40 4.91 -1.33 2.39
N ASN A 41 4.33 -2.27 3.13
CA ASN A 41 2.91 -2.56 3.18
C ASN A 41 2.46 -2.78 4.61
N GLY A 42 1.20 -2.52 4.88
CA GLY A 42 0.58 -2.91 6.13
C GLY A 42 1.31 -2.47 7.38
N PHE A 43 2.08 -1.36 7.31
CA PHE A 43 2.84 -0.85 8.45
C PHE A 43 1.89 -0.48 9.57
N SER A 44 1.99 -1.17 10.70
CA SER A 44 1.00 -1.11 11.80
C SER A 44 1.63 -1.48 13.13
N TYR A 45 1.05 -0.96 14.21
CA TYR A 45 1.35 -1.43 15.56
C TYR A 45 0.26 -2.41 15.98
N TYR A 46 0.65 -3.65 16.30
CA TYR A 46 -0.28 -4.72 16.59
C TYR A 46 0.35 -5.73 17.54
N LYS A 47 -0.39 -6.12 18.59
CA LYS A 47 0.10 -7.05 19.65
C LYS A 47 1.47 -6.67 20.20
N ASP A 48 1.59 -5.38 20.58
CA ASP A 48 2.79 -4.79 21.22
C ASP A 48 4.06 -4.81 20.36
N LYS A 49 3.93 -4.97 19.03
CA LYS A 49 5.04 -4.88 18.07
C LYS A 49 4.65 -4.04 16.86
N PHE A 50 5.66 -3.42 16.25
CA PHE A 50 5.54 -2.89 14.91
C PHE A 50 5.58 -4.04 13.92
N HIS A 51 4.59 -4.13 13.06
CA HIS A 51 4.52 -5.05 11.95
C HIS A 51 4.79 -4.30 10.67
N LEU A 52 5.75 -4.75 9.87
CA LEU A 52 6.02 -4.25 8.54
C LEU A 52 5.89 -5.41 7.55
N PHE A 53 4.95 -5.28 6.66
CA PHE A 53 4.86 -6.12 5.48
C PHE A 53 5.52 -5.39 4.32
N TYR A 54 5.82 -6.10 3.26
CA TYR A 54 6.45 -5.50 2.08
C TYR A 54 6.16 -6.31 0.83
N GLN A 55 6.17 -5.64 -0.32
CA GLN A 55 6.14 -6.30 -1.62
C GLN A 55 7.31 -7.25 -1.72
N TYR A 56 7.04 -8.52 -2.04
CA TYR A 56 8.00 -9.60 -1.88
C TYR A 56 7.91 -10.64 -2.98
N TYR A 57 9.04 -10.94 -3.62
CA TYR A 57 9.16 -12.09 -4.48
C TYR A 57 10.31 -12.99 -3.98
N PRO A 58 10.03 -14.13 -3.34
CA PRO A 58 11.05 -14.93 -2.68
C PRO A 58 12.00 -15.66 -3.65
N TYR A 59 11.58 -15.90 -4.89
CA TYR A 59 12.23 -16.85 -5.78
C TYR A 59 13.35 -16.27 -6.64
N ASP A 60 13.45 -14.95 -6.78
CA ASP A 60 14.47 -14.26 -7.58
C ASP A 60 14.77 -12.89 -6.98
N SER A 61 15.94 -12.33 -7.31
CA SER A 61 16.33 -10.94 -7.04
C SER A 61 15.75 -9.94 -8.05
N GLN A 62 14.86 -10.37 -8.91
CA GLN A 62 14.10 -9.55 -9.85
C GLN A 62 12.62 -9.58 -9.48
N TRP A 63 11.91 -8.53 -9.93
CA TRP A 63 10.47 -8.43 -9.74
C TRP A 63 9.72 -9.63 -10.34
N GLY A 64 8.75 -10.16 -9.63
CA GLY A 64 7.91 -11.30 -10.04
C GLY A 64 6.51 -11.22 -9.42
N PRO A 65 5.71 -12.28 -9.46
CA PRO A 65 4.39 -12.28 -8.81
C PRO A 65 4.49 -11.98 -7.32
N MET A 66 4.05 -10.77 -6.93
CA MET A 66 4.25 -10.24 -5.58
C MET A 66 3.45 -10.99 -4.52
N HIS A 67 4.18 -11.40 -3.50
CA HIS A 67 3.69 -11.81 -2.18
C HIS A 67 3.79 -10.61 -1.23
N TRP A 68 3.32 -10.76 -0.01
CA TRP A 68 3.72 -9.91 1.10
C TRP A 68 4.70 -10.67 1.99
N GLY A 69 5.93 -10.18 2.09
CA GLY A 69 6.89 -10.56 3.13
C GLY A 69 6.49 -9.92 4.46
N HIS A 70 7.07 -10.36 5.57
CA HIS A 70 6.69 -9.92 6.89
C HIS A 70 7.89 -9.84 7.84
N ALA A 71 7.96 -8.75 8.59
CA ALA A 71 8.90 -8.58 9.70
C ALA A 71 8.24 -7.83 10.85
N VAL A 72 8.72 -8.06 12.06
CA VAL A 72 8.27 -7.39 13.28
C VAL A 72 9.43 -6.76 14.04
N SER A 73 9.13 -5.69 14.78
CA SER A 73 10.12 -4.98 15.60
C SER A 73 9.47 -4.41 16.87
N GLU A 74 10.22 -4.32 17.95
CA GLU A 74 9.83 -3.60 19.17
C GLU A 74 10.32 -2.15 19.17
N ASP A 75 11.34 -1.83 18.36
CA ASP A 75 12.07 -0.54 18.42
C ASP A 75 12.28 0.13 17.05
N LEU A 76 11.79 -0.47 15.94
CA LEU A 76 11.98 -0.03 14.55
C LEU A 76 13.44 -0.10 14.03
N LEU A 77 14.36 -0.60 14.84
CA LEU A 77 15.78 -0.76 14.49
C LEU A 77 16.15 -2.23 14.32
N HIS A 78 15.65 -3.08 15.21
CA HIS A 78 15.91 -4.52 15.19
C HIS A 78 14.67 -5.26 14.71
N TRP A 79 14.80 -5.96 13.57
CA TRP A 79 13.71 -6.64 12.91
C TRP A 79 13.86 -8.15 12.97
N GLU A 80 12.78 -8.83 13.29
CA GLU A 80 12.63 -10.27 13.23
C GLU A 80 11.78 -10.64 12.01
N TYR A 81 12.30 -11.51 11.13
CA TYR A 81 11.54 -12.00 9.98
C TYR A 81 10.51 -13.02 10.41
N LEU A 82 9.28 -12.82 10.00
CA LEU A 82 8.20 -13.78 10.07
C LEU A 82 7.97 -14.40 8.68
N PRO A 83 7.25 -15.55 8.62
CA PRO A 83 6.91 -16.14 7.31
C PRO A 83 6.07 -15.20 6.45
N ALA A 84 6.23 -15.29 5.13
CA ALA A 84 5.41 -14.55 4.18
C ALA A 84 3.92 -14.61 4.54
N ALA A 85 3.25 -13.45 4.52
CA ALA A 85 1.89 -13.30 5.03
C ALA A 85 0.82 -13.76 4.04
N ILE A 86 0.89 -13.30 2.78
CA ILE A 86 -0.02 -13.66 1.69
C ILE A 86 0.74 -13.93 0.40
N ALA A 87 0.14 -14.71 -0.50
CA ALA A 87 0.68 -15.08 -1.80
C ALA A 87 -0.33 -14.81 -2.93
N PRO A 88 0.09 -14.63 -4.19
CA PRO A 88 -0.77 -14.46 -5.35
C PRO A 88 -1.36 -15.81 -5.80
N ASP A 89 -2.35 -16.30 -5.10
CA ASP A 89 -2.87 -17.66 -5.17
C ASP A 89 -4.36 -17.76 -5.57
N MET A 90 -4.97 -16.60 -5.94
CA MET A 90 -6.36 -16.53 -6.32
C MET A 90 -6.50 -16.02 -7.77
N PRO A 91 -7.62 -16.35 -8.47
CA PRO A 91 -7.83 -15.88 -9.85
C PRO A 91 -7.84 -14.36 -10.02
N TYR A 92 -8.10 -13.60 -8.97
CA TYR A 92 -8.13 -12.14 -8.99
C TYR A 92 -6.79 -11.49 -8.66
N ASP A 93 -5.80 -12.25 -8.15
CA ASP A 93 -4.50 -11.71 -7.74
C ASP A 93 -3.28 -12.51 -8.22
N TYR A 94 -3.44 -13.37 -9.21
CA TYR A 94 -2.36 -14.27 -9.65
C TYR A 94 -1.14 -13.56 -10.28
N VAL A 95 -1.27 -12.28 -10.63
CA VAL A 95 -0.14 -11.42 -11.05
C VAL A 95 0.59 -10.86 -9.84
N GLY A 96 -0.13 -10.54 -8.76
CA GLY A 96 0.46 -10.07 -7.52
C GLY A 96 -0.57 -9.60 -6.49
N CYS A 97 -0.20 -9.75 -5.23
CA CYS A 97 -0.76 -9.01 -4.11
C CYS A 97 0.05 -7.71 -4.00
N PHE A 98 -0.44 -6.62 -4.62
CA PHE A 98 0.26 -5.35 -4.65
C PHE A 98 0.04 -4.57 -3.33
N SER A 99 0.54 -3.34 -3.29
CA SER A 99 0.61 -2.54 -2.06
C SER A 99 -0.75 -2.31 -1.39
N GLY A 100 -0.70 -2.10 -0.10
CA GLY A 100 -1.87 -1.90 0.76
C GLY A 100 -1.51 -1.64 2.21
N SER A 101 -2.50 -1.63 3.08
CA SER A 101 -2.37 -1.30 4.49
C SER A 101 -2.99 -2.34 5.41
N ALA A 102 -2.72 -2.19 6.71
CA ALA A 102 -3.28 -3.02 7.77
C ALA A 102 -3.88 -2.15 8.89
N LEU A 103 -4.91 -2.68 9.55
CA LEU A 103 -5.44 -2.11 10.79
C LEU A 103 -5.93 -3.23 11.72
N GLU A 104 -6.10 -2.91 13.01
CA GLU A 104 -6.69 -3.80 13.98
C GLU A 104 -8.20 -3.63 14.03
N LEU A 105 -8.92 -4.74 13.99
CA LEU A 105 -10.37 -4.82 14.15
C LEU A 105 -10.77 -4.88 15.63
N PRO A 106 -12.02 -4.56 15.97
CA PRO A 106 -12.48 -4.58 17.37
C PRO A 106 -12.41 -5.96 18.06
N ASP A 107 -12.37 -7.03 17.29
CA ASP A 107 -12.22 -8.41 17.78
C ASP A 107 -10.76 -8.83 17.99
N GLY A 108 -9.81 -7.91 17.76
CA GLY A 108 -8.38 -8.14 17.91
C GLY A 108 -7.72 -8.86 16.74
N GLN A 109 -8.42 -9.05 15.63
CA GLN A 109 -7.82 -9.52 14.39
C GLN A 109 -7.18 -8.36 13.61
N GLN A 110 -6.18 -8.68 12.79
CA GLN A 110 -5.57 -7.73 11.87
C GLN A 110 -6.18 -7.87 10.48
N LEU A 111 -6.69 -6.77 9.93
CA LEU A 111 -7.30 -6.69 8.61
C LEU A 111 -6.31 -6.07 7.63
N PHE A 112 -6.09 -6.72 6.49
CA PHE A 112 -5.42 -6.15 5.32
C PHE A 112 -6.45 -5.70 4.29
N MET A 113 -6.18 -4.54 3.66
CA MET A 113 -6.68 -4.23 2.32
C MET A 113 -5.48 -4.09 1.40
N TYR A 114 -5.48 -4.82 0.29
CA TYR A 114 -4.40 -4.83 -0.69
C TYR A 114 -4.93 -4.77 -2.11
N THR A 115 -4.09 -4.29 -3.01
CA THR A 115 -4.43 -4.28 -4.44
C THR A 115 -4.16 -5.65 -5.03
N SER A 116 -5.20 -6.30 -5.50
CA SER A 116 -5.14 -7.58 -6.20
C SER A 116 -5.08 -7.36 -7.71
N VAL A 117 -4.15 -8.04 -8.38
CA VAL A 117 -3.87 -7.81 -9.81
C VAL A 117 -4.02 -9.09 -10.61
N ARG A 118 -4.79 -8.98 -11.69
CA ARG A 118 -4.93 -10.01 -12.72
C ARG A 118 -4.74 -9.43 -14.11
N LYS A 119 -4.48 -10.26 -15.11
CA LYS A 119 -4.42 -9.85 -16.52
C LYS A 119 -5.77 -10.07 -17.21
N GLU A 120 -6.12 -9.15 -18.09
CA GLU A 120 -7.34 -9.23 -18.89
C GLU A 120 -7.09 -8.78 -20.32
N ALA A 121 -7.63 -9.56 -21.27
CA ALA A 121 -7.58 -9.21 -22.69
C ALA A 121 -8.52 -8.02 -22.97
N GLN A 122 -8.01 -7.01 -23.64
CA GLN A 122 -8.75 -5.81 -24.00
C GLN A 122 -9.35 -5.93 -25.42
N PRO A 123 -10.38 -5.15 -25.75
CA PRO A 123 -11.01 -5.17 -27.07
C PRO A 123 -10.04 -4.84 -28.23
N ASP A 124 -8.95 -4.14 -27.97
CA ASP A 124 -7.91 -3.82 -28.95
C ASP A 124 -6.89 -4.95 -29.15
N GLY A 125 -7.07 -6.08 -28.47
CA GLY A 125 -6.18 -7.25 -28.52
C GLY A 125 -4.97 -7.18 -27.58
N SER A 126 -4.78 -6.08 -26.86
CA SER A 126 -3.76 -6.00 -25.81
C SER A 126 -4.16 -6.80 -24.57
N VAL A 127 -3.17 -7.14 -23.73
CA VAL A 127 -3.40 -7.72 -22.40
C VAL A 127 -2.91 -6.73 -21.37
N ARG A 128 -3.78 -6.32 -20.45
CA ARG A 128 -3.48 -5.33 -19.43
C ARG A 128 -3.74 -5.86 -18.02
N ASP A 129 -3.03 -5.30 -17.07
CA ASP A 129 -3.25 -5.56 -15.66
C ASP A 129 -4.52 -4.82 -15.20
N ILE A 130 -5.44 -5.55 -14.58
CA ILE A 130 -6.64 -5.01 -13.94
C ILE A 130 -6.38 -5.01 -12.44
N GLN A 131 -6.59 -3.86 -11.82
CA GLN A 131 -6.38 -3.63 -10.41
C GLN A 131 -7.73 -3.53 -9.68
N THR A 132 -7.85 -4.30 -8.60
CA THR A 132 -9.04 -4.35 -7.73
C THR A 132 -8.58 -4.41 -6.27
N GLN A 133 -9.47 -4.14 -5.31
CA GLN A 133 -9.09 -4.21 -3.91
C GLN A 133 -9.63 -5.49 -3.27
N SER A 134 -8.82 -6.09 -2.42
CA SER A 134 -9.10 -7.35 -1.74
C SER A 134 -8.74 -7.27 -0.26
N LEU A 135 -9.41 -8.06 0.56
CA LEU A 135 -9.19 -8.15 2.00
C LEU A 135 -8.55 -9.48 2.38
N ALA A 136 -7.74 -9.44 3.44
CA ALA A 136 -7.34 -10.64 4.18
C ALA A 136 -7.36 -10.34 5.68
N VAL A 137 -7.72 -11.33 6.49
CA VAL A 137 -7.85 -11.20 7.94
C VAL A 137 -6.97 -12.24 8.61
N GLY A 138 -6.28 -11.87 9.68
CA GLY A 138 -5.40 -12.77 10.38
C GLY A 138 -5.08 -12.35 11.80
N ASP A 139 -4.13 -13.09 12.38
CA ASP A 139 -3.77 -12.98 13.80
C ASP A 139 -2.37 -12.38 14.04
N GLY A 140 -1.76 -11.82 12.99
CA GLY A 140 -0.38 -11.31 13.02
C GLY A 140 0.65 -12.35 12.54
N MET A 141 0.22 -13.56 12.19
CA MET A 141 1.09 -14.62 11.66
C MET A 141 0.48 -15.27 10.41
N ASP A 142 -0.77 -15.71 10.50
CA ASP A 142 -1.51 -16.35 9.42
C ASP A 142 -2.71 -15.52 9.02
N TYR A 143 -2.94 -15.41 7.69
CA TYR A 143 -4.00 -14.60 7.10
C TYR A 143 -4.83 -15.43 6.13
N GLU A 144 -6.13 -15.21 6.15
CA GLU A 144 -7.08 -15.81 5.22
C GLU A 144 -7.72 -14.69 4.37
N LYS A 145 -7.71 -14.88 3.05
CA LYS A 145 -8.36 -13.97 2.10
C LYS A 145 -9.88 -14.08 2.22
N ASP A 146 -10.55 -12.93 2.20
CA ASP A 146 -12.01 -12.87 2.29
C ASP A 146 -12.65 -13.56 1.07
N VAL A 147 -13.69 -14.34 1.31
CA VAL A 147 -14.40 -15.07 0.26
C VAL A 147 -15.15 -14.17 -0.72
N ARG A 148 -15.40 -12.91 -0.35
CA ARG A 148 -16.07 -11.90 -1.18
C ARG A 148 -15.15 -11.18 -2.15
N ASN A 149 -13.83 -11.41 -2.04
CA ASN A 149 -12.84 -10.73 -2.88
C ASN A 149 -13.04 -10.96 -4.38
N PRO A 150 -12.77 -9.95 -5.23
CA PRO A 150 -12.38 -8.58 -4.84
C PRO A 150 -13.57 -7.79 -4.31
N ILE A 151 -13.34 -6.94 -3.30
CA ILE A 151 -14.39 -6.17 -2.61
C ILE A 151 -14.65 -4.80 -3.25
N LEU A 152 -13.69 -4.27 -4.01
CA LEU A 152 -13.84 -3.06 -4.80
C LEU A 152 -13.29 -3.30 -6.21
N THR A 153 -14.07 -2.91 -7.20
CA THR A 153 -13.80 -3.10 -8.63
C THR A 153 -14.00 -1.79 -9.41
N VAL A 154 -13.94 -1.85 -10.74
CA VAL A 154 -14.23 -0.70 -11.59
C VAL A 154 -15.64 -0.14 -11.38
N GLU A 155 -16.58 -0.97 -10.94
CA GLU A 155 -17.98 -0.57 -10.71
C GLU A 155 -18.13 0.34 -9.49
N ASP A 156 -17.19 0.25 -8.55
CA ASP A 156 -17.17 1.02 -7.30
C ASP A 156 -16.38 2.33 -7.42
N MET A 157 -15.86 2.64 -8.61
CA MET A 157 -15.09 3.85 -8.88
C MET A 157 -15.96 4.98 -9.48
N PRO A 158 -15.59 6.26 -9.29
CA PRO A 158 -16.24 7.36 -9.97
C PRO A 158 -16.02 7.27 -11.48
N LYS A 159 -16.91 7.93 -12.25
CA LYS A 159 -16.80 8.02 -13.72
C LYS A 159 -15.41 8.51 -14.15
N ASN A 160 -14.97 8.07 -15.33
CA ASN A 160 -13.65 8.40 -15.89
C ASN A 160 -12.47 7.87 -15.05
N SER A 161 -12.65 6.72 -14.40
CA SER A 161 -11.58 6.02 -13.66
C SER A 161 -10.91 4.95 -14.53
N SER A 162 -9.59 4.88 -14.45
CA SER A 162 -8.81 3.81 -15.07
C SER A 162 -8.87 2.53 -14.22
N PRO A 163 -9.29 1.37 -14.77
CA PRO A 163 -9.21 0.09 -14.07
C PRO A 163 -7.77 -0.46 -14.01
N PHE A 164 -6.84 0.20 -14.70
CA PHE A 164 -5.44 -0.18 -14.78
C PHE A 164 -4.58 0.51 -13.71
N ASP A 165 -5.14 1.54 -13.07
CA ASP A 165 -4.48 2.39 -12.09
C ASP A 165 -5.44 2.65 -10.92
N PHE A 166 -5.77 1.61 -10.18
CA PHE A 166 -6.63 1.67 -8.99
C PHE A 166 -5.97 0.86 -7.87
N ARG A 167 -5.17 1.51 -7.01
CA ARG A 167 -4.26 0.80 -6.11
C ARG A 167 -3.91 1.53 -4.81
N ASP A 168 -3.13 0.83 -3.99
CA ASP A 168 -2.44 1.30 -2.80
C ASP A 168 -3.39 1.82 -1.71
N PRO A 169 -4.32 0.99 -1.22
CA PRO A 169 -5.27 1.39 -0.20
C PRO A 169 -4.57 1.66 1.15
N LYS A 170 -4.81 2.84 1.73
CA LYS A 170 -4.42 3.20 3.11
C LYS A 170 -5.67 3.39 3.94
N MET A 171 -5.91 2.46 4.85
CA MET A 171 -7.05 2.46 5.78
C MET A 171 -6.70 3.13 7.11
N TRP A 172 -7.68 3.75 7.74
CA TRP A 172 -7.60 4.14 9.15
C TRP A 172 -8.97 4.05 9.83
N LYS A 173 -8.96 3.95 11.15
CA LYS A 173 -10.15 3.99 11.98
C LYS A 173 -10.45 5.43 12.39
N CYS A 174 -11.70 5.86 12.23
CA CYS A 174 -12.16 7.18 12.64
C CYS A 174 -12.53 7.20 14.14
N GLU A 175 -12.59 8.39 14.74
CA GLU A 175 -12.96 8.56 16.15
C GLU A 175 -14.39 8.05 16.47
N ASP A 176 -15.29 8.10 15.51
CA ASP A 176 -16.67 7.59 15.63
C ASP A 176 -16.77 6.05 15.51
N GLY A 177 -15.63 5.38 15.32
CA GLY A 177 -15.52 3.94 15.20
C GLY A 177 -15.74 3.40 13.77
N THR A 178 -16.08 4.25 12.81
CA THR A 178 -16.11 3.90 11.39
C THR A 178 -14.70 3.83 10.79
N TYR A 179 -14.61 3.52 9.52
CA TYR A 179 -13.34 3.40 8.81
C TYR A 179 -13.37 4.24 7.54
N ARG A 180 -12.20 4.77 7.19
CA ARG A 180 -11.94 5.42 5.91
C ARG A 180 -10.74 4.78 5.22
N CYS A 181 -10.67 4.94 3.91
CA CYS A 181 -9.55 4.48 3.11
C CYS A 181 -9.30 5.45 1.98
N VAL A 182 -8.05 5.86 1.79
CA VAL A 182 -7.61 6.53 0.57
C VAL A 182 -6.91 5.55 -0.35
N MET A 183 -7.10 5.71 -1.66
CA MET A 183 -6.38 4.96 -2.68
C MET A 183 -6.22 5.80 -3.93
N VAL A 184 -5.18 5.50 -4.70
CA VAL A 184 -4.91 6.25 -5.92
C VAL A 184 -5.66 5.68 -7.11
N ASN A 185 -5.97 6.58 -8.04
CA ASN A 185 -6.54 6.24 -9.33
C ASN A 185 -6.06 7.21 -10.39
N ASN A 186 -5.89 6.76 -11.61
CA ASN A 186 -5.69 7.64 -12.76
C ASN A 186 -7.01 7.84 -13.51
N ARG A 187 -7.15 8.94 -14.22
CA ARG A 187 -8.28 9.13 -15.14
C ARG A 187 -8.06 8.33 -16.41
N MET A 188 -9.15 7.84 -17.03
CA MET A 188 -9.10 7.12 -18.31
C MET A 188 -8.50 7.93 -19.45
N ASP A 189 -8.66 9.26 -19.41
CA ASP A 189 -8.10 10.20 -20.39
C ASP A 189 -6.61 10.51 -20.15
N GLY A 190 -5.99 9.94 -19.10
CA GLY A 190 -4.59 10.15 -18.78
C GLY A 190 -4.26 11.55 -18.26
N THR A 191 -5.24 12.32 -17.84
CA THR A 191 -5.04 13.73 -17.38
C THR A 191 -4.48 13.86 -15.97
N GLY A 192 -4.15 12.75 -15.32
CA GLY A 192 -3.41 12.71 -14.06
C GLY A 192 -4.08 11.90 -12.95
N GLY A 193 -3.26 11.60 -11.97
CA GLY A 193 -3.61 10.86 -10.77
C GLY A 193 -4.58 11.64 -9.87
N ARG A 194 -5.29 10.91 -9.04
CA ARG A 194 -6.17 11.43 -8.01
C ARG A 194 -6.23 10.48 -6.82
N ILE A 195 -6.62 11.00 -5.68
CA ILE A 195 -6.88 10.23 -4.47
C ILE A 195 -8.39 10.08 -4.33
N LEU A 196 -8.84 8.84 -4.28
CA LEU A 196 -10.23 8.47 -3.99
C LEU A 196 -10.37 8.18 -2.51
N LEU A 197 -11.45 8.67 -1.91
CA LEU A 197 -11.82 8.40 -0.52
C LEU A 197 -12.99 7.43 -0.49
N TYR A 198 -12.85 6.39 0.33
CA TYR A 198 -13.88 5.40 0.64
C TYR A 198 -14.16 5.38 2.13
N LYS A 199 -15.35 4.96 2.50
CA LYS A 199 -15.78 4.77 3.90
C LYS A 199 -16.35 3.38 4.12
N SER A 200 -16.31 2.93 5.38
CA SER A 200 -16.90 1.68 5.82
C SER A 200 -17.37 1.79 7.26
N ALA A 201 -18.48 1.13 7.58
CA ALA A 201 -18.96 1.03 8.96
C ALA A 201 -18.31 -0.13 9.73
N ASP A 202 -17.76 -1.12 9.03
CA ASP A 202 -17.33 -2.40 9.61
C ASP A 202 -15.92 -2.86 9.19
N GLY A 203 -15.26 -2.10 8.29
CA GLY A 203 -13.97 -2.45 7.70
C GLY A 203 -14.06 -3.45 6.54
N TYR A 204 -15.23 -4.02 6.29
CA TYR A 204 -15.42 -5.05 5.28
C TYR A 204 -16.22 -4.59 4.06
N ASN A 205 -17.22 -3.73 4.27
CA ASN A 205 -18.11 -3.20 3.22
C ASN A 205 -17.74 -1.72 3.00
N TRP A 206 -17.26 -1.41 1.79
CA TRP A 206 -16.70 -0.11 1.45
C TRP A 206 -17.54 0.59 0.39
N GLU A 207 -17.74 1.88 0.56
CA GLU A 207 -18.49 2.75 -0.35
C GLU A 207 -17.63 3.95 -0.76
N PHE A 208 -17.69 4.31 -2.05
CA PHE A 208 -17.06 5.54 -2.53
C PHE A 208 -17.67 6.77 -1.85
N GLU A 209 -16.84 7.64 -1.31
CA GLU A 209 -17.28 8.87 -0.63
C GLU A 209 -16.99 10.12 -1.51
N SER A 210 -15.75 10.29 -1.99
CA SER A 210 -15.37 11.45 -2.78
C SER A 210 -14.09 11.22 -3.61
N VAL A 211 -13.83 12.15 -4.54
CA VAL A 211 -12.49 12.42 -5.05
C VAL A 211 -11.84 13.42 -4.10
N MET A 212 -11.03 12.94 -3.18
CA MET A 212 -10.45 13.76 -2.12
C MET A 212 -9.45 14.79 -2.64
N LEU A 213 -8.64 14.40 -3.62
CA LEU A 213 -7.64 15.26 -4.25
C LEU A 213 -7.41 14.86 -5.70
N SER A 214 -7.10 15.84 -6.55
CA SER A 214 -6.75 15.60 -7.95
C SER A 214 -5.45 16.32 -8.30
N ASN A 215 -4.59 15.64 -9.07
CA ASN A 215 -3.41 16.23 -9.66
C ASN A 215 -3.83 17.29 -10.71
N ASP A 216 -3.24 18.46 -10.60
CA ASP A 216 -3.40 19.57 -11.56
C ASP A 216 -2.30 19.60 -12.63
N GLY A 217 -1.43 18.57 -12.63
CA GLY A 217 -0.26 18.46 -13.51
C GLY A 217 1.02 19.05 -12.91
N SER A 218 0.99 19.62 -11.71
CA SER A 218 2.17 20.22 -11.05
C SER A 218 3.15 19.19 -10.50
N PHE A 219 2.68 17.96 -10.18
CA PHE A 219 3.47 16.93 -9.54
C PHE A 219 3.27 15.58 -10.23
N GLY A 220 4.10 15.31 -11.23
CA GLY A 220 4.11 14.06 -11.96
C GLY A 220 2.83 13.77 -12.73
N LYS A 221 2.67 12.54 -13.17
CA LYS A 221 1.49 12.08 -13.91
C LYS A 221 0.59 11.21 -13.06
N MET A 222 1.03 10.00 -12.73
CA MET A 222 0.34 9.10 -11.83
C MET A 222 0.87 9.28 -10.41
N TRP A 223 0.02 9.07 -9.43
CA TRP A 223 0.37 9.03 -8.03
C TRP A 223 0.28 7.61 -7.49
N GLU A 224 1.14 7.27 -6.54
CA GLU A 224 1.17 5.97 -5.85
C GLU A 224 1.24 6.16 -4.34
N CYS A 225 0.94 5.11 -3.60
CA CYS A 225 1.12 4.98 -2.15
C CYS A 225 0.61 6.19 -1.36
N PRO A 226 -0.69 6.54 -1.44
CA PRO A 226 -1.25 7.65 -0.68
C PRO A 226 -1.25 7.30 0.80
N ASP A 227 -0.93 8.27 1.64
CA ASP A 227 -1.12 8.19 3.08
C ASP A 227 -1.81 9.46 3.58
N PHE A 228 -2.67 9.34 4.58
CA PHE A 228 -3.42 10.46 5.15
C PHE A 228 -3.47 10.35 6.67
N PHE A 229 -3.09 11.41 7.35
CA PHE A 229 -3.12 11.49 8.81
C PHE A 229 -3.18 12.95 9.28
N THR A 230 -3.49 13.15 10.56
CA THR A 230 -3.44 14.47 11.22
C THR A 230 -2.23 14.52 12.15
N LEU A 231 -1.43 15.58 12.05
CA LEU A 231 -0.28 15.83 12.91
C LEU A 231 -0.27 17.30 13.34
N ASP A 232 -0.18 17.56 14.65
CA ASP A 232 -0.13 18.90 15.25
C ASP A 232 -1.27 19.82 14.77
N GLY A 233 -2.48 19.25 14.58
CA GLY A 233 -3.68 19.97 14.15
C GLY A 233 -3.68 20.37 12.67
N LYS A 234 -2.82 19.78 11.87
CA LYS A 234 -2.81 19.87 10.40
C LYS A 234 -3.07 18.52 9.79
N ASP A 235 -3.81 18.51 8.70
CA ASP A 235 -3.98 17.31 7.89
C ASP A 235 -2.84 17.19 6.88
N VAL A 236 -2.35 15.99 6.71
CA VAL A 236 -1.20 15.67 5.88
C VAL A 236 -1.58 14.58 4.89
N VAL A 237 -1.23 14.80 3.64
CA VAL A 237 -1.29 13.79 2.59
C VAL A 237 0.14 13.53 2.10
N LEU A 238 0.57 12.28 2.13
CA LEU A 238 1.79 11.83 1.49
C LEU A 238 1.45 11.10 0.19
N ILE A 239 2.27 11.28 -0.83
CA ILE A 239 2.08 10.66 -2.15
C ILE A 239 3.46 10.36 -2.75
N SER A 240 3.53 9.32 -3.58
CA SER A 240 4.69 9.01 -4.41
C SER A 240 4.34 9.27 -5.89
N PRO A 241 4.63 10.49 -6.42
CA PRO A 241 4.37 10.81 -7.81
C PRO A 241 5.34 10.14 -8.76
N GLN A 242 4.84 9.65 -9.89
CA GLN A 242 5.62 9.15 -11.03
C GLN A 242 5.83 10.25 -12.09
N ASP A 243 6.93 10.17 -12.84
CA ASP A 243 7.25 11.09 -13.94
C ASP A 243 7.30 12.57 -13.50
N MET A 244 7.86 12.85 -12.34
CA MET A 244 8.09 14.22 -11.88
C MET A 244 9.04 14.96 -12.83
N LEU A 245 8.77 16.25 -13.05
CA LEU A 245 9.74 17.15 -13.64
C LEU A 245 10.56 17.85 -12.53
N PRO A 246 11.84 18.14 -12.76
CA PRO A 246 12.68 18.77 -11.75
C PRO A 246 12.17 20.18 -11.43
N LYS A 247 12.15 20.54 -10.15
CA LYS A 247 11.71 21.85 -9.67
C LYS A 247 12.69 22.37 -8.62
N GLY A 248 13.60 23.24 -9.07
CA GLY A 248 14.65 23.76 -8.22
C GLY A 248 15.59 22.65 -7.71
N PHE A 249 15.91 22.72 -6.42
CA PHE A 249 16.67 21.68 -5.71
C PHE A 249 15.77 20.79 -4.83
N GLU A 250 14.47 21.06 -4.80
CA GLU A 250 13.54 20.35 -3.92
C GLU A 250 13.03 19.05 -4.55
N TYR A 251 12.77 19.08 -5.85
CA TYR A 251 12.26 17.91 -6.57
C TYR A 251 13.19 17.55 -7.72
N HIS A 252 13.66 16.30 -7.76
CA HIS A 252 14.37 15.75 -8.91
C HIS A 252 13.39 15.25 -9.99
N ASN A 253 13.88 14.88 -11.15
CA ASN A 253 13.09 14.24 -12.19
C ASN A 253 12.91 12.75 -11.92
N GLY A 254 11.78 12.18 -12.39
CA GLY A 254 11.44 10.76 -12.23
C GLY A 254 10.46 10.55 -11.09
N ASP A 255 10.61 9.45 -10.40
CA ASP A 255 9.73 9.07 -9.30
C ASP A 255 10.22 9.72 -7.99
N GLY A 256 9.32 10.29 -7.23
CA GLY A 256 9.69 11.08 -6.05
C GLY A 256 8.67 11.00 -4.93
N THR A 257 8.82 11.86 -3.93
CA THR A 257 7.93 11.94 -2.77
C THR A 257 7.36 13.33 -2.60
N LEU A 258 6.12 13.42 -2.21
CA LEU A 258 5.39 14.67 -2.00
C LEU A 258 4.63 14.64 -0.68
N CYS A 259 4.88 15.64 0.16
CA CYS A 259 4.09 15.92 1.35
C CYS A 259 3.22 17.15 1.09
N LEU A 260 1.92 17.00 1.21
CA LEU A 260 0.96 18.10 1.19
C LEU A 260 0.43 18.32 2.61
N ILE A 261 0.57 19.54 3.09
CA ILE A 261 0.06 19.97 4.39
C ILE A 261 -1.13 20.90 4.13
N GLY A 262 -2.24 20.69 4.83
CA GLY A 262 -3.46 21.46 4.59
C GLY A 262 -4.58 21.15 5.56
N LYS A 263 -5.80 21.11 5.00
CA LYS A 263 -7.00 20.79 5.76
C LYS A 263 -7.91 19.85 4.97
N PHE A 264 -8.44 18.86 5.64
CA PHE A 264 -9.54 18.06 5.14
C PHE A 264 -10.86 18.75 5.46
N ASP A 265 -11.67 18.97 4.45
CA ASP A 265 -13.01 19.54 4.59
C ASP A 265 -14.04 18.42 4.74
N GLU A 266 -14.57 18.26 5.93
CA GLU A 266 -15.56 17.22 6.25
C GLU A 266 -16.92 17.42 5.56
N GLU A 267 -17.25 18.61 5.09
CA GLU A 267 -18.51 18.86 4.35
C GLU A 267 -18.39 18.39 2.91
N THR A 268 -17.30 18.76 2.23
CA THR A 268 -17.06 18.42 0.83
C THR A 268 -16.30 17.11 0.63
N LYS A 269 -15.69 16.57 1.71
CA LYS A 269 -14.82 15.39 1.70
C LYS A 269 -13.62 15.57 0.75
N THR A 270 -13.07 16.77 0.73
CA THR A 270 -11.90 17.12 -0.09
C THR A 270 -10.75 17.63 0.76
N PHE A 271 -9.53 17.41 0.28
CA PHE A 271 -8.34 17.96 0.89
C PHE A 271 -7.96 19.27 0.22
N ILE A 272 -7.73 20.31 1.01
CA ILE A 272 -7.34 21.65 0.58
C ILE A 272 -5.87 21.86 0.95
N PRO A 273 -4.93 21.73 -0.01
CA PRO A 273 -3.50 21.89 0.27
C PRO A 273 -3.18 23.37 0.53
N GLU A 274 -2.44 23.63 1.63
CA GLU A 274 -1.92 24.96 1.99
C GLU A 274 -0.43 25.09 1.64
N LYS A 275 0.31 23.97 1.75
CA LYS A 275 1.74 23.89 1.50
C LYS A 275 2.12 22.53 0.92
N ASN A 276 3.21 22.51 0.14
CA ASN A 276 3.85 21.27 -0.30
C ASN A 276 5.35 21.30 0.01
N GLN A 277 5.93 20.12 0.16
CA GLN A 277 7.38 19.92 0.30
C GLN A 277 7.76 18.50 -0.10
N ALA A 278 9.02 18.27 -0.45
CA ALA A 278 9.56 16.93 -0.56
C ALA A 278 9.62 16.28 0.83
N VAL A 279 9.43 14.96 0.89
CA VAL A 279 9.60 14.22 2.15
C VAL A 279 11.07 13.95 2.40
N ASP A 280 11.81 13.64 1.35
CA ASP A 280 13.24 13.37 1.37
C ASP A 280 13.92 14.02 0.16
N TYR A 281 15.20 14.39 0.29
CA TYR A 281 15.99 15.00 -0.77
C TYR A 281 16.91 14.00 -1.50
N GLY A 282 16.88 12.74 -1.11
CA GLY A 282 17.55 11.64 -1.82
C GLY A 282 16.75 11.21 -3.06
N ILE A 283 17.41 10.47 -3.94
CA ILE A 283 16.82 9.99 -5.20
C ILE A 283 16.14 8.63 -5.08
N ASP A 284 16.33 7.93 -3.96
CA ASP A 284 15.90 6.54 -3.79
C ASP A 284 14.74 6.37 -2.78
N TYR A 285 14.24 7.47 -2.18
CA TYR A 285 13.14 7.41 -1.24
C TYR A 285 11.80 7.45 -1.96
N TYR A 286 11.00 6.39 -1.82
CA TYR A 286 9.74 6.19 -2.53
C TYR A 286 8.77 5.32 -1.74
N ALA A 287 7.46 5.34 -2.07
CA ALA A 287 6.42 4.44 -1.56
C ALA A 287 6.31 4.41 -0.02
N MET A 288 6.43 5.58 0.64
CA MET A 288 6.40 5.68 2.09
C MET A 288 5.07 5.28 2.70
N GLN A 289 5.13 4.71 3.90
CA GLN A 289 3.98 4.48 4.78
C GLN A 289 4.26 5.00 6.18
N THR A 290 3.20 5.43 6.86
CA THR A 290 3.25 5.87 8.26
C THR A 290 2.51 4.90 9.17
N VAL A 291 2.86 4.94 10.45
CA VAL A 291 2.16 4.29 11.55
C VAL A 291 2.18 5.22 12.75
N GLU A 292 1.08 5.29 13.49
CA GLU A 292 1.07 5.94 14.78
C GLU A 292 1.68 4.99 15.82
N ALA A 293 2.74 5.46 16.47
CA ALA A 293 3.37 4.71 17.55
C ALA A 293 2.58 4.84 18.87
N PRO A 294 2.74 3.90 19.83
CA PRO A 294 1.99 3.95 21.10
C PRO A 294 2.20 5.21 21.94
N ASP A 295 3.26 5.95 21.70
CA ASP A 295 3.59 7.22 22.37
C ASP A 295 3.10 8.46 21.61
N GLY A 296 2.30 8.27 20.54
CA GLY A 296 1.69 9.34 19.73
C GLY A 296 2.61 9.95 18.68
N ARG A 297 3.74 9.33 18.41
CA ARG A 297 4.64 9.73 17.31
C ARG A 297 4.26 9.04 16.02
#